data_239bc2e10e78cc7c0e293873424a83e8
#
_entry.id   239bc2e10e78cc7c0e293873424a83e8
#
_cell.length_a   1.000
_cell.length_b   1.000
_cell.length_c   1.000
_cell.angle_alpha   90.00
_cell.angle_beta   90.00
_cell.angle_gamma   90.00
#
_symmetry.space_group_name_H-M   'P 1'
#
loop_
_entity.id
_entity.type
_entity.pdbx_description
1 polymer ?
#
loop_
_entity_poly.entity_id
_entity_poly.type
_entity_poly.pdbx_seq_one_letter_code
_entity_poly.pdbx_strand_id
1 'polypeptide(L)'
;MLPLKFTYPFRYVPHPLVLEAARQLIAEIDSNPELSGIFAEGKMLGVLVCSAPDGALVTLRAFSGLAGGRSTIPGFVPPIFDTLTIPELWISADGHSAPETCATLGTIRGGTVNEVNGGVERKRDGLGGTVTSAQLQEKLFRSYVVQNARGGMSDVKKIFEERGMVPPGGTGECAGPKLLQEAYRRGLKPLAMGEFWYGASPKSGEVREHGRFYPSCTGKCGPLLSWMMQGLDVEENPLQRKPDSESIRIIHEDDAILVANKPDRKSVV
;
A
#
# COMPACT_ATOMS: atom_id res chain seq x y z
N MET A 1 2.26 1.14 -26.21
CA MET A 1 0.91 1.77 -26.20
C MET A 1 0.61 2.20 -24.76
N LEU A 2 0.02 3.39 -24.57
CA LEU A 2 -0.38 3.87 -23.24
C LEU A 2 -1.67 3.15 -22.81
N PRO A 3 -1.85 2.86 -21.49
CA PRO A 3 -3.10 2.30 -20.98
C PRO A 3 -4.23 3.32 -21.12
N LEU A 4 -5.42 2.84 -21.49
CA LEU A 4 -6.62 3.67 -21.58
C LEU A 4 -7.22 3.98 -20.21
N LYS A 5 -7.08 3.03 -19.27
CA LYS A 5 -7.58 3.12 -17.90
C LYS A 5 -6.45 2.87 -16.92
N PHE A 6 -6.58 3.44 -15.72
CA PHE A 6 -5.65 3.18 -14.63
C PHE A 6 -5.79 1.75 -14.10
N THR A 7 -4.69 1.11 -13.76
CA THR A 7 -4.65 -0.25 -13.20
C THR A 7 -5.58 -0.41 -12.00
N TYR A 8 -6.41 -1.47 -12.00
CA TYR A 8 -7.18 -1.85 -10.81
C TYR A 8 -6.26 -2.56 -9.81
N PRO A 9 -5.86 -1.92 -8.68
CA PRO A 9 -4.70 -2.36 -7.90
C PRO A 9 -4.89 -3.66 -7.11
N PHE A 10 -6.14 -4.10 -6.93
CA PHE A 10 -6.44 -5.26 -6.08
C PHE A 10 -6.46 -6.58 -6.85
N ARG A 11 -6.46 -6.53 -8.19
CA ARG A 11 -6.34 -7.70 -9.07
C ARG A 11 -6.03 -7.23 -10.49
N TYR A 12 -4.83 -7.45 -10.96
CA TYR A 12 -4.39 -6.97 -12.27
C TYR A 12 -3.37 -7.91 -12.92
N VAL A 13 -3.23 -7.74 -14.23
CA VAL A 13 -2.05 -8.17 -14.97
C VAL A 13 -1.18 -6.94 -15.17
N PRO A 14 0.10 -6.97 -14.78
CA PRO A 14 0.94 -5.80 -14.89
C PRO A 14 1.03 -5.29 -16.33
N HIS A 15 0.80 -3.99 -16.53
CA HIS A 15 0.95 -3.36 -17.84
C HIS A 15 2.43 -3.40 -18.28
N PRO A 16 2.74 -3.52 -19.61
CA PRO A 16 4.13 -3.55 -20.09
C PRO A 16 5.01 -2.39 -19.60
N LEU A 17 4.47 -1.19 -19.44
CA LEU A 17 5.19 -0.06 -18.85
C LEU A 17 5.58 -0.30 -17.40
N VAL A 18 4.74 -0.96 -16.62
CA VAL A 18 4.99 -1.32 -15.23
C VAL A 18 6.05 -2.42 -15.13
N LEU A 19 5.97 -3.42 -16.03
CA LEU A 19 6.99 -4.47 -16.11
C LEU A 19 8.37 -3.90 -16.43
N GLU A 20 8.43 -2.96 -17.37
CA GLU A 20 9.67 -2.28 -17.75
C GLU A 20 10.23 -1.46 -16.57
N ALA A 21 9.38 -0.63 -15.94
CA ALA A 21 9.77 0.19 -14.80
C ALA A 21 10.27 -0.66 -13.61
N ALA A 22 9.62 -1.79 -13.34
CA ALA A 22 10.03 -2.72 -12.28
C ALA A 22 11.37 -3.38 -12.60
N ARG A 23 11.58 -3.82 -13.85
CA ARG A 23 12.86 -4.41 -14.29
C ARG A 23 14.01 -3.42 -14.16
N GLN A 24 13.81 -2.16 -14.57
CA GLN A 24 14.80 -1.10 -14.41
C GLN A 24 15.11 -0.83 -12.93
N LEU A 25 14.10 -0.80 -12.07
CA LEU A 25 14.30 -0.59 -10.64
C LEU A 25 15.06 -1.77 -10.00
N ILE A 26 14.73 -3.01 -10.35
CA ILE A 26 15.45 -4.20 -9.88
C ILE A 26 16.91 -4.12 -10.29
N ALA A 27 17.20 -3.86 -11.57
CA ALA A 27 18.56 -3.76 -12.07
C ALA A 27 19.36 -2.64 -11.40
N GLU A 28 18.73 -1.50 -11.10
CA GLU A 28 19.35 -0.40 -10.36
C GLU A 28 19.69 -0.81 -8.92
N ILE A 29 18.76 -1.49 -8.22
CA ILE A 29 19.01 -1.97 -6.86
C ILE A 29 20.12 -3.02 -6.87
N ASP A 30 20.11 -3.97 -7.80
CA ASP A 30 21.10 -5.04 -7.90
C ASP A 30 22.52 -4.48 -8.18
N SER A 31 22.61 -3.40 -8.95
CA SER A 31 23.87 -2.71 -9.25
C SER A 31 24.39 -1.81 -8.15
N ASN A 32 23.55 -1.52 -7.13
CA ASN A 32 23.89 -0.64 -6.02
C ASN A 32 23.99 -1.45 -4.70
N PRO A 33 25.20 -1.71 -4.16
CA PRO A 33 25.38 -2.51 -2.95
C PRO A 33 24.65 -1.96 -1.72
N GLU A 34 24.51 -0.63 -1.58
CA GLU A 34 23.78 -0.03 -0.47
C GLU A 34 22.29 -0.35 -0.57
N LEU A 35 21.67 -0.12 -1.73
CA LEU A 35 20.26 -0.40 -1.95
C LEU A 35 19.96 -1.90 -1.85
N SER A 36 20.79 -2.72 -2.46
CA SER A 36 20.67 -4.17 -2.38
C SER A 36 20.72 -4.67 -0.94
N GLY A 37 21.66 -4.15 -0.13
CA GLY A 37 21.74 -4.45 1.30
C GLY A 37 20.51 -4.02 2.09
N ILE A 38 19.97 -2.81 1.82
CA ILE A 38 18.77 -2.29 2.48
C ILE A 38 17.52 -3.16 2.20
N PHE A 39 17.40 -3.69 0.98
CA PHE A 39 16.22 -4.45 0.55
C PHE A 39 16.41 -5.97 0.62
N ALA A 40 17.61 -6.48 0.97
CA ALA A 40 17.95 -7.91 0.94
C ALA A 40 17.01 -8.80 1.78
N GLU A 41 16.56 -8.32 2.95
CA GLU A 41 15.64 -9.06 3.82
C GLU A 41 14.21 -9.20 3.27
N GLY A 42 13.96 -8.61 2.12
CA GLY A 42 12.66 -8.63 1.44
C GLY A 42 11.80 -7.42 1.72
N LYS A 43 11.29 -6.83 0.64
CA LYS A 43 10.44 -5.64 0.67
C LYS A 43 9.45 -5.61 -0.46
N MET A 44 8.21 -5.17 -0.18
CA MET A 44 7.28 -4.81 -1.22
C MET A 44 7.69 -3.46 -1.80
N LEU A 45 8.03 -3.45 -3.08
CA LEU A 45 8.30 -2.27 -3.88
C LEU A 45 7.09 -1.96 -4.76
N GLY A 46 6.97 -0.72 -5.17
CA GLY A 46 5.94 -0.30 -6.10
C GLY A 46 6.51 0.66 -7.14
N VAL A 47 5.95 0.60 -8.33
CA VAL A 47 6.21 1.54 -9.42
C VAL A 47 4.88 2.09 -9.94
N LEU A 48 4.88 3.37 -10.27
CA LEU A 48 3.76 4.09 -10.86
C LEU A 48 4.27 4.86 -12.07
N VAL A 49 3.76 4.52 -13.25
CA VAL A 49 4.01 5.28 -14.47
C VAL A 49 2.92 6.35 -14.61
N CYS A 50 3.34 7.57 -14.77
CA CYS A 50 2.50 8.76 -14.90
C CYS A 50 2.78 9.49 -16.20
N SER A 51 1.83 10.33 -16.63
CA SER A 51 2.04 11.38 -17.63
C SER A 51 2.17 12.72 -16.94
N ALA A 52 3.22 13.45 -17.26
CA ALA A 52 3.37 14.86 -16.90
C ALA A 52 2.48 15.75 -17.77
N PRO A 53 2.24 17.02 -17.40
CA PRO A 53 1.42 17.96 -18.19
C PRO A 53 1.91 18.19 -19.62
N ASP A 54 3.21 18.06 -19.86
CA ASP A 54 3.85 18.14 -21.18
C ASP A 54 3.77 16.84 -22.00
N GLY A 55 3.14 15.80 -21.44
CA GLY A 55 3.02 14.47 -22.05
C GLY A 55 4.20 13.54 -21.80
N ALA A 56 5.27 13.99 -21.12
CA ALA A 56 6.39 13.13 -20.77
C ALA A 56 5.98 12.02 -19.80
N LEU A 57 6.56 10.83 -19.94
CA LEU A 57 6.36 9.74 -18.99
C LEU A 57 7.31 9.90 -17.81
N VAL A 58 6.74 9.82 -16.62
CA VAL A 58 7.46 9.88 -15.35
C VAL A 58 7.18 8.61 -14.56
N THR A 59 8.24 7.95 -14.09
CA THR A 59 8.11 6.78 -13.20
C THR A 59 8.40 7.17 -11.77
N LEU A 60 7.44 6.95 -10.89
CA LEU A 60 7.59 7.07 -9.44
C LEU A 60 7.86 5.68 -8.85
N ARG A 61 8.64 5.64 -7.77
CA ARG A 61 9.07 4.42 -7.09
C ARG A 61 8.80 4.54 -5.60
N ALA A 62 8.30 3.49 -4.97
CA ALA A 62 8.03 3.46 -3.53
C ALA A 62 8.41 2.10 -2.93
N PHE A 63 8.58 2.10 -1.61
CA PHE A 63 8.66 0.89 -0.81
C PHE A 63 7.67 0.96 0.36
N SER A 64 7.20 -0.20 0.82
CA SER A 64 6.26 -0.26 1.93
C SER A 64 6.97 -0.13 3.27
N GLY A 65 6.39 0.64 4.18
CA GLY A 65 6.91 0.86 5.53
C GLY A 65 8.31 1.49 5.55
N LEU A 66 9.18 1.02 6.45
CA LEU A 66 10.60 1.39 6.52
C LEU A 66 11.46 0.37 5.80
N ALA A 67 12.60 0.79 5.28
CA ALA A 67 13.63 -0.08 4.74
C ALA A 67 14.98 0.28 5.36
N GLY A 68 15.69 -0.69 5.93
CA GLY A 68 16.90 -0.42 6.70
C GLY A 68 16.72 0.62 7.81
N GLY A 69 15.53 0.65 8.46
CA GLY A 69 15.20 1.64 9.49
C GLY A 69 14.88 3.06 8.96
N ARG A 70 14.92 3.29 7.65
CA ARG A 70 14.70 4.60 7.01
C ARG A 70 13.28 4.70 6.44
N SER A 71 12.64 5.86 6.60
CA SER A 71 11.36 6.22 5.95
C SER A 71 11.57 6.77 4.54
N THR A 72 12.73 7.36 4.27
CA THR A 72 13.12 7.99 3.01
C THR A 72 14.41 7.40 2.46
N ILE A 73 14.44 7.17 1.15
CA ILE A 73 15.62 6.72 0.41
C ILE A 73 15.68 7.56 -0.88
N PRO A 74 16.85 8.07 -1.28
CA PRO A 74 17.00 8.80 -2.53
C PRO A 74 16.47 8.00 -3.74
N GLY A 75 15.73 8.65 -4.63
CA GLY A 75 15.11 8.00 -5.79
C GLY A 75 13.74 7.35 -5.53
N PHE A 76 13.31 7.27 -4.28
CA PHE A 76 11.97 6.80 -3.90
C PHE A 76 11.10 7.95 -3.38
N VAL A 77 9.79 7.83 -3.58
CA VAL A 77 8.84 8.82 -3.05
C VAL A 77 8.84 8.80 -1.52
N PRO A 78 8.64 9.97 -0.88
CA PRO A 78 8.59 10.05 0.57
C PRO A 78 7.35 9.35 1.14
N PRO A 79 7.32 9.06 2.45
CA PRO A 79 6.10 8.64 3.12
C PRO A 79 5.04 9.75 3.04
N ILE A 80 3.75 9.37 3.07
CA ILE A 80 2.64 10.34 3.12
C ILE A 80 2.76 11.19 4.37
N PHE A 81 3.12 10.56 5.46
CA PHE A 81 3.37 11.18 6.75
C PHE A 81 4.61 10.52 7.38
N ASP A 82 5.63 11.32 7.65
CA ASP A 82 6.87 10.79 8.21
C ASP A 82 6.85 10.81 9.73
N THR A 83 6.52 9.66 10.30
CA THR A 83 6.46 9.47 11.77
C THR A 83 7.82 9.59 12.45
N LEU A 84 8.93 9.55 11.71
CA LEU A 84 10.29 9.67 12.27
C LEU A 84 10.72 11.12 12.43
N THR A 85 10.11 12.06 11.71
CA THR A 85 10.57 13.45 11.63
C THR A 85 9.69 14.45 12.39
N ILE A 86 8.55 14.02 12.98
CA ILE A 86 7.62 14.90 13.68
C ILE A 86 7.64 14.59 15.20
N PRO A 87 8.55 15.23 15.96
CA PRO A 87 8.63 15.07 17.40
C PRO A 87 7.35 15.55 18.13
N GLU A 88 6.65 16.53 17.55
CA GLU A 88 5.48 17.18 18.16
C GLU A 88 4.29 16.24 18.38
N LEU A 89 4.18 15.16 17.58
CA LEU A 89 3.15 14.15 17.81
C LEU A 89 3.40 13.33 19.08
N TRP A 90 4.64 13.34 19.56
CA TRP A 90 5.13 12.56 20.70
C TRP A 90 5.33 13.40 21.95
N ILE A 91 5.18 14.73 21.87
CA ILE A 91 5.22 15.61 23.04
C ILE A 91 3.89 15.43 23.76
N SER A 92 3.94 14.92 24.99
CA SER A 92 2.79 14.95 25.89
C SER A 92 2.36 16.39 26.13
N ALA A 93 1.10 16.60 26.51
CA ALA A 93 0.57 17.92 26.84
C ALA A 93 1.39 18.67 27.90
N ASP A 94 2.29 18.00 28.58
CA ASP A 94 3.16 18.46 29.66
C ASP A 94 4.56 18.91 29.20
N GLY A 95 4.82 18.95 27.89
CA GLY A 95 6.10 19.44 27.33
C GLY A 95 7.32 18.53 27.53
N HIS A 96 7.13 17.30 27.99
CA HIS A 96 8.22 16.32 28.12
C HIS A 96 8.46 15.61 26.80
N SER A 97 9.74 15.49 26.42
CA SER A 97 10.17 14.79 25.21
C SER A 97 9.71 13.34 25.20
N ALA A 98 9.47 12.82 23.99
CA ALA A 98 9.03 11.46 23.74
C ALA A 98 9.79 10.44 24.61
N PRO A 99 9.09 9.48 25.21
CA PRO A 99 9.76 8.35 25.85
C PRO A 99 10.60 7.58 24.81
N GLU A 100 11.72 7.00 25.23
CA GLU A 100 12.63 6.16 24.42
C GLU A 100 11.94 5.01 23.67
N THR A 101 10.66 4.80 23.91
CA THR A 101 9.75 3.82 23.28
C THR A 101 9.38 4.14 21.82
N CYS A 102 9.82 5.26 21.23
CA CYS A 102 9.61 5.49 19.79
C CYS A 102 10.31 4.44 18.92
N ALA A 103 11.42 3.88 19.39
CA ALA A 103 12.06 2.71 18.76
C ALA A 103 11.20 1.44 18.80
N THR A 104 10.32 1.32 19.79
CA THR A 104 9.48 0.12 20.02
C THR A 104 8.23 0.11 19.12
N LEU A 105 7.74 1.26 18.64
CA LEU A 105 6.67 1.31 17.66
C LEU A 105 7.07 0.73 16.29
N GLY A 106 8.36 0.71 15.98
CA GLY A 106 8.90 -0.03 14.84
C GLY A 106 8.78 -1.55 14.99
N THR A 107 8.65 -2.06 16.19
CA THR A 107 8.63 -3.49 16.53
C THR A 107 7.19 -4.05 16.67
N ILE A 108 6.13 -3.21 16.69
CA ILE A 108 4.73 -3.67 16.63
C ILE A 108 4.34 -4.06 15.18
N ARG A 109 5.31 -4.40 14.39
CA ARG A 109 5.12 -4.88 13.02
C ARG A 109 4.95 -6.40 13.02
N GLY A 110 3.71 -6.84 12.75
CA GLY A 110 3.43 -8.20 12.32
C GLY A 110 3.11 -9.22 13.40
N GLY A 111 2.91 -8.80 14.65
CA GLY A 111 2.31 -9.65 15.66
C GLY A 111 0.79 -9.49 15.65
N THR A 112 0.03 -10.54 15.42
CA THR A 112 -1.30 -10.68 15.99
C THR A 112 -1.24 -10.22 17.44
N VAL A 113 -2.22 -9.40 17.86
CA VAL A 113 -2.43 -9.06 19.26
C VAL A 113 -2.81 -10.37 19.98
N ASN A 114 -1.81 -11.15 20.35
CA ASN A 114 -1.99 -12.13 21.40
C ASN A 114 -1.88 -11.34 22.69
N GLU A 115 -2.91 -11.45 23.51
CA GLU A 115 -2.96 -10.95 24.87
C GLU A 115 -1.67 -11.32 25.60
N VAL A 116 -0.77 -10.35 25.75
CA VAL A 116 0.29 -10.45 26.74
C VAL A 116 -0.27 -9.81 27.99
N ASN A 117 -0.79 -10.64 28.88
CA ASN A 117 -0.98 -10.33 30.29
C ASN A 117 0.39 -10.06 30.91
N GLY A 118 0.90 -8.86 30.75
CA GLY A 118 2.10 -8.34 31.38
C GLY A 118 1.82 -6.91 31.81
N GLY A 119 1.62 -6.72 33.12
CA GLY A 119 1.29 -5.44 33.71
C GLY A 119 2.31 -4.37 33.36
N VAL A 120 1.87 -3.36 32.62
CA VAL A 120 2.58 -2.10 32.53
C VAL A 120 2.39 -1.41 33.89
N GLU A 121 3.45 -1.35 34.69
CA GLU A 121 3.47 -0.55 35.92
C GLU A 121 3.11 0.90 35.57
N ARG A 122 1.96 1.34 36.10
CA ARG A 122 1.52 2.73 36.02
C ARG A 122 2.35 3.55 37.00
N LYS A 123 3.37 4.24 36.55
CA LYS A 123 3.84 5.42 37.29
C LYS A 123 2.76 6.48 37.22
N ARG A 124 2.08 6.67 38.33
CA ARG A 124 1.20 7.82 38.56
C ARG A 124 2.08 9.02 38.91
N ASP A 125 2.28 9.90 37.96
CA ASP A 125 2.70 11.27 38.28
C ASP A 125 1.51 12.16 38.01
N GLY A 126 1.24 13.02 39.00
CA GLY A 126 -0.02 13.75 39.09
C GLY A 126 -0.27 14.72 37.95
N LEU A 127 -1.54 14.86 37.58
CA LEU A 127 -2.16 15.90 36.74
C LEU A 127 -1.88 15.93 35.24
N GLY A 128 -1.54 14.83 34.63
CA GLY A 128 -1.51 14.68 33.14
C GLY A 128 -2.31 13.47 32.70
N GLY A 129 -3.35 13.65 31.91
CA GLY A 129 -4.13 12.53 31.37
C GLY A 129 -3.25 11.60 30.54
N THR A 130 -3.13 10.33 30.93
CA THR A 130 -2.36 9.30 30.21
C THR A 130 -2.95 9.13 28.82
N VAL A 131 -2.24 9.55 27.77
CA VAL A 131 -2.63 9.31 26.36
C VAL A 131 -2.52 7.82 26.11
N THR A 132 -3.63 7.16 25.82
CA THR A 132 -3.64 5.73 25.49
C THR A 132 -3.06 5.49 24.09
N SER A 133 -2.51 4.28 23.85
CA SER A 133 -2.03 3.89 22.51
C SER A 133 -3.11 4.07 21.43
N ALA A 134 -4.38 3.87 21.77
CA ALA A 134 -5.51 4.09 20.86
C ALA A 134 -5.69 5.58 20.49
N GLN A 135 -5.58 6.47 21.47
CA GLN A 135 -5.66 7.93 21.22
C GLN A 135 -4.48 8.42 20.37
N LEU A 136 -3.30 7.88 20.62
CA LEU A 136 -2.12 8.20 19.81
C LEU A 136 -2.27 7.73 18.36
N GLN A 137 -2.76 6.51 18.18
CA GLN A 137 -3.04 5.96 16.84
C GLN A 137 -4.14 6.76 16.12
N GLU A 138 -5.15 7.23 16.85
CA GLU A 138 -6.18 8.10 16.28
C GLU A 138 -5.60 9.43 15.81
N LYS A 139 -4.79 10.11 16.64
CA LYS A 139 -4.08 11.33 16.24
C LYS A 139 -3.23 11.11 15.00
N LEU A 140 -2.50 10.00 14.96
CA LEU A 140 -1.69 9.62 13.81
C LEU A 140 -2.53 9.52 12.54
N PHE A 141 -3.65 8.78 12.55
CA PHE A 141 -4.49 8.61 11.36
C PHE A 141 -5.18 9.90 10.91
N ARG A 142 -5.48 10.83 11.82
CA ARG A 142 -5.96 12.17 11.45
C ARG A 142 -4.88 13.05 10.83
N SER A 143 -3.60 12.81 11.16
CA SER A 143 -2.46 13.51 10.55
C SER A 143 -2.10 12.96 9.16
N TYR A 144 -2.53 11.74 8.82
CA TYR A 144 -2.37 11.16 7.49
C TYR A 144 -3.41 11.74 6.53
N VAL A 145 -3.13 12.92 5.98
CA VAL A 145 -3.99 13.57 4.99
C VAL A 145 -3.59 13.13 3.59
N VAL A 146 -4.55 12.63 2.83
CA VAL A 146 -4.36 12.14 1.46
C VAL A 146 -5.21 12.92 0.47
N GLN A 147 -4.77 12.91 -0.79
CA GLN A 147 -5.46 13.54 -1.90
C GLN A 147 -6.07 12.47 -2.83
N ASN A 148 -7.23 12.77 -3.43
CA ASN A 148 -7.79 11.98 -4.52
C ASN A 148 -7.56 12.64 -5.88
N ALA A 149 -7.84 11.92 -6.96
CA ALA A 149 -7.61 12.43 -8.31
C ALA A 149 -8.52 13.61 -8.70
N ARG A 150 -9.55 13.94 -7.92
CA ARG A 150 -10.39 15.14 -8.09
C ARG A 150 -9.85 16.36 -7.35
N GLY A 151 -8.72 16.22 -6.64
CA GLY A 151 -8.15 17.26 -5.79
C GLY A 151 -8.76 17.33 -4.39
N GLY A 152 -9.69 16.44 -4.05
CA GLY A 152 -10.27 16.38 -2.69
C GLY A 152 -9.23 15.87 -1.69
N MET A 153 -9.29 16.41 -0.45
CA MET A 153 -8.40 16.05 0.65
C MET A 153 -9.23 15.39 1.78
N SER A 154 -8.68 14.34 2.39
CA SER A 154 -9.27 13.71 3.57
C SER A 154 -8.19 13.02 4.39
N ASP A 155 -8.44 12.85 5.69
CA ASP A 155 -7.57 12.05 6.53
C ASP A 155 -7.95 10.57 6.52
N VAL A 156 -6.99 9.70 6.84
CA VAL A 156 -7.19 8.24 6.85
C VAL A 156 -8.29 7.83 7.80
N LYS A 157 -8.38 8.45 8.98
CA LYS A 157 -9.42 8.13 9.97
C LYS A 157 -10.81 8.35 9.38
N LYS A 158 -11.07 9.52 8.80
CA LYS A 158 -12.35 9.89 8.19
C LYS A 158 -12.74 8.94 7.04
N ILE A 159 -11.78 8.60 6.16
CA ILE A 159 -12.03 7.68 5.03
C ILE A 159 -12.53 6.33 5.51
N PHE A 160 -12.02 5.84 6.63
CA PHE A 160 -12.44 4.56 7.21
C PHE A 160 -13.75 4.68 7.99
N GLU A 161 -13.93 5.76 8.76
CA GLU A 161 -15.18 6.02 9.51
C GLU A 161 -16.41 6.10 8.59
N GLU A 162 -16.30 6.73 7.42
CA GLU A 162 -17.35 6.81 6.40
C GLU A 162 -17.79 5.42 5.88
N ARG A 163 -16.99 4.39 6.12
CA ARG A 163 -17.27 2.98 5.80
C ARG A 163 -17.60 2.12 7.02
N GLY A 164 -17.74 2.73 8.19
CA GLY A 164 -17.97 2.01 9.44
C GLY A 164 -16.78 1.15 9.87
N MET A 165 -15.56 1.52 9.46
CA MET A 165 -14.34 0.75 9.69
C MET A 165 -13.36 1.53 10.57
N VAL A 166 -12.45 0.79 11.23
CA VAL A 166 -11.29 1.35 11.92
C VAL A 166 -10.05 1.06 11.09
N PRO A 167 -9.20 2.06 10.81
CA PRO A 167 -7.98 1.83 10.05
C PRO A 167 -7.01 0.91 10.82
N PRO A 168 -6.56 -0.20 10.23
CA PRO A 168 -5.55 -1.05 10.83
C PRO A 168 -4.18 -0.35 10.94
N GLY A 169 -3.35 -0.78 11.88
CA GLY A 169 -1.98 -0.28 12.01
C GLY A 169 -1.18 -0.39 10.70
N GLY A 170 -0.43 0.65 10.36
CA GLY A 170 0.34 0.75 9.11
C GLY A 170 -0.49 1.05 7.85
N THR A 171 -1.76 1.47 7.99
CA THR A 171 -2.54 2.01 6.88
C THR A 171 -1.88 3.28 6.35
N GLY A 172 -1.73 3.37 5.00
CA GLY A 172 -1.04 4.49 4.33
C GLY A 172 0.46 4.29 4.15
N GLU A 173 1.09 3.30 4.81
CA GLU A 173 2.52 3.02 4.66
C GLU A 173 2.86 2.10 3.47
N CYS A 174 1.86 1.56 2.76
CA CYS A 174 2.07 0.74 1.58
C CYS A 174 2.59 1.57 0.40
N ALA A 175 3.21 0.89 -0.58
CA ALA A 175 3.79 1.57 -1.75
C ALA A 175 2.71 2.29 -2.60
N GLY A 176 1.57 1.64 -2.86
CA GLY A 176 0.51 2.21 -3.69
C GLY A 176 -0.01 3.58 -3.22
N PRO A 177 -0.44 3.75 -1.96
CA PRO A 177 -0.85 5.05 -1.44
C PRO A 177 0.22 6.13 -1.54
N LYS A 178 1.49 5.80 -1.23
CA LYS A 178 2.62 6.74 -1.35
C LYS A 178 2.80 7.23 -2.79
N LEU A 179 2.71 6.30 -3.75
CA LEU A 179 2.84 6.60 -5.18
C LEU A 179 1.75 7.53 -5.68
N LEU A 180 0.49 7.25 -5.36
CA LEU A 180 -0.64 8.10 -5.76
C LEU A 180 -0.55 9.49 -5.11
N GLN A 181 -0.24 9.56 -3.81
CA GLN A 181 -0.08 10.83 -3.12
C GLN A 181 0.98 11.70 -3.78
N GLU A 182 2.13 11.13 -4.10
CA GLU A 182 3.22 11.87 -4.73
C GLU A 182 2.88 12.27 -6.18
N ALA A 183 2.19 11.41 -6.92
CA ALA A 183 1.71 11.76 -8.26
C ALA A 183 0.80 12.98 -8.22
N TYR A 184 -0.18 13.01 -7.31
CA TYR A 184 -1.10 14.13 -7.18
C TYR A 184 -0.40 15.40 -6.71
N ARG A 185 0.51 15.29 -5.73
CA ARG A 185 1.31 16.41 -5.25
C ARG A 185 2.14 17.06 -6.36
N ARG A 186 2.62 16.26 -7.33
CA ARG A 186 3.38 16.74 -8.49
C ARG A 186 2.50 17.15 -9.68
N GLY A 187 1.18 17.05 -9.59
CA GLY A 187 0.28 17.31 -10.72
C GLY A 187 0.44 16.31 -11.87
N LEU A 188 0.91 15.08 -11.57
CA LEU A 188 1.07 14.02 -12.55
C LEU A 188 -0.23 13.21 -12.69
N LYS A 189 -0.52 12.76 -13.92
CA LYS A 189 -1.65 11.86 -14.19
C LYS A 189 -1.20 10.41 -14.09
N PRO A 190 -1.69 9.62 -13.11
CA PRO A 190 -1.44 8.19 -13.00
C PRO A 190 -1.94 7.42 -14.23
N LEU A 191 -1.11 6.55 -14.79
CA LEU A 191 -1.43 5.70 -15.93
C LEU A 191 -1.50 4.23 -15.58
N ALA A 192 -0.43 3.68 -14.98
CA ALA A 192 -0.36 2.28 -14.60
C ALA A 192 0.51 2.10 -13.35
N MET A 193 0.08 1.21 -12.45
CA MET A 193 0.75 0.92 -11.19
C MET A 193 0.94 -0.58 -11.00
N GLY A 194 2.00 -0.97 -10.31
CA GLY A 194 2.19 -2.33 -9.85
C GLY A 194 3.08 -2.39 -8.63
N GLU A 195 2.82 -3.39 -7.80
CA GLU A 195 3.61 -3.70 -6.61
C GLU A 195 4.24 -5.07 -6.78
N PHE A 196 5.52 -5.23 -6.44
CA PHE A 196 6.27 -6.48 -6.57
C PHE A 196 7.19 -6.69 -5.38
N TRP A 197 7.56 -7.94 -5.15
CA TRP A 197 8.47 -8.28 -4.06
C TRP A 197 9.91 -8.22 -4.52
N TYR A 198 10.78 -7.65 -3.69
CA TYR A 198 12.24 -7.68 -3.89
C TYR A 198 12.91 -8.31 -2.66
N GLY A 199 13.95 -9.13 -2.86
CA GLY A 199 14.75 -9.75 -1.81
C GLY A 199 14.20 -11.09 -1.30
N ALA A 200 14.61 -11.48 -0.09
CA ALA A 200 14.23 -12.73 0.53
C ALA A 200 12.75 -12.81 0.86
N SER A 201 12.18 -14.02 0.88
CA SER A 201 10.80 -14.24 1.34
C SER A 201 10.65 -13.87 2.83
N PRO A 202 9.51 -13.30 3.26
CA PRO A 202 9.34 -12.91 4.66
C PRO A 202 9.32 -14.12 5.59
N LYS A 203 9.89 -13.95 6.78
CA LYS A 203 9.95 -15.02 7.82
C LYS A 203 8.57 -15.36 8.42
N SER A 204 7.54 -14.59 8.11
CA SER A 204 6.18 -14.72 8.67
C SER A 204 5.32 -15.85 8.07
N GLY A 205 5.90 -16.72 7.24
CA GLY A 205 5.22 -17.89 6.66
C GLY A 205 4.51 -17.63 5.33
N GLU A 206 4.31 -16.38 4.91
CA GLU A 206 3.81 -16.07 3.56
C GLU A 206 4.97 -16.15 2.56
N VAL A 207 4.87 -17.04 1.57
CA VAL A 207 5.90 -17.17 0.53
C VAL A 207 5.76 -16.03 -0.47
N ARG A 208 6.83 -15.23 -0.59
CA ARG A 208 6.94 -14.17 -1.59
C ARG A 208 8.18 -14.37 -2.43
N GLU A 209 8.01 -14.26 -3.75
CA GLU A 209 9.06 -14.50 -4.72
C GLU A 209 9.61 -13.16 -5.24
N HIS A 210 10.94 -13.08 -5.32
CA HIS A 210 11.65 -11.92 -5.89
C HIS A 210 11.16 -11.64 -7.33
N GLY A 211 10.88 -10.38 -7.63
CA GLY A 211 10.40 -9.93 -8.95
C GLY A 211 8.94 -10.26 -9.26
N ARG A 212 8.25 -11.04 -8.44
CA ARG A 212 6.84 -11.36 -8.65
C ARG A 212 5.93 -10.22 -8.21
N PHE A 213 4.92 -9.93 -9.03
CA PHE A 213 3.90 -8.92 -8.74
C PHE A 213 2.82 -9.48 -7.83
N TYR A 214 2.34 -8.62 -6.93
CA TYR A 214 1.30 -8.92 -5.96
C TYR A 214 0.24 -7.82 -5.96
N PRO A 215 -1.04 -8.17 -5.76
CA PRO A 215 -2.10 -7.17 -5.62
C PRO A 215 -1.90 -6.34 -4.37
N SER A 216 -2.37 -5.10 -4.41
CA SER A 216 -2.42 -4.25 -3.22
C SER A 216 -3.31 -4.87 -2.14
N CYS A 217 -2.93 -4.67 -0.88
CA CYS A 217 -3.67 -5.19 0.27
C CYS A 217 -5.10 -4.62 0.31
N THR A 218 -6.10 -5.47 0.34
CA THR A 218 -7.51 -5.04 0.44
C THR A 218 -7.90 -4.59 1.84
N GLY A 219 -7.36 -5.22 2.89
CA GLY A 219 -7.73 -4.95 4.28
C GLY A 219 -7.23 -3.62 4.82
N LYS A 220 -5.94 -3.30 4.57
CA LYS A 220 -5.34 -2.03 5.04
C LYS A 220 -5.49 -0.90 4.03
N CYS A 221 -5.13 -1.16 2.77
CA CYS A 221 -5.05 -0.13 1.76
C CYS A 221 -6.29 -0.04 0.88
N GLY A 222 -7.18 -1.03 0.92
CA GLY A 222 -8.38 -1.07 0.08
C GLY A 222 -9.26 0.18 0.18
N PRO A 223 -9.75 0.55 1.37
CA PRO A 223 -10.55 1.76 1.55
C PRO A 223 -9.82 3.03 1.13
N LEU A 224 -8.52 3.13 1.48
CA LEU A 224 -7.68 4.29 1.19
C LEU A 224 -7.44 4.44 -0.31
N LEU A 225 -6.97 3.40 -1.00
CA LEU A 225 -6.74 3.41 -2.45
C LEU A 225 -8.02 3.67 -3.23
N SER A 226 -9.16 3.05 -2.83
CA SER A 226 -10.44 3.29 -3.45
C SER A 226 -10.87 4.76 -3.34
N TRP A 227 -10.56 5.42 -2.24
CA TRP A 227 -10.82 6.84 -2.07
C TRP A 227 -9.86 7.70 -2.89
N MET A 228 -8.57 7.39 -2.88
CA MET A 228 -7.54 8.12 -3.62
C MET A 228 -7.73 8.04 -5.15
N MET A 229 -8.29 6.93 -5.64
CA MET A 229 -8.58 6.73 -7.07
C MET A 229 -9.85 7.43 -7.56
N GLN A 230 -10.65 8.07 -6.68
CA GLN A 230 -11.85 8.81 -7.11
C GLN A 230 -11.46 9.93 -8.07
N GLY A 231 -11.95 9.83 -9.31
CA GLY A 231 -11.62 10.75 -10.41
C GLY A 231 -10.71 10.14 -11.48
N LEU A 232 -10.09 8.98 -11.21
CA LEU A 232 -9.44 8.18 -12.25
C LEU A 232 -10.46 7.30 -12.99
N ASP A 233 -10.24 7.10 -14.28
CA ASP A 233 -10.88 6.02 -15.03
C ASP A 233 -10.08 4.73 -14.76
N VAL A 234 -10.57 3.92 -13.82
CA VAL A 234 -9.92 2.70 -13.34
C VAL A 234 -10.46 1.50 -14.09
N GLU A 235 -9.59 0.53 -14.37
CA GLU A 235 -9.99 -0.77 -14.92
C GLU A 235 -11.07 -1.42 -14.05
N GLU A 236 -11.98 -2.13 -14.68
CA GLU A 236 -13.01 -2.88 -13.97
C GLU A 236 -12.38 -4.00 -13.12
N ASN A 237 -12.99 -4.24 -11.96
CA ASN A 237 -12.63 -5.41 -11.17
C ASN A 237 -12.86 -6.69 -12.02
N PRO A 238 -11.83 -7.46 -12.33
CA PRO A 238 -11.99 -8.66 -13.18
C PRO A 238 -12.99 -9.69 -12.64
N LEU A 239 -13.25 -9.67 -11.33
CA LEU A 239 -14.25 -10.55 -10.69
C LEU A 239 -15.69 -10.07 -10.89
N GLN A 240 -15.89 -8.77 -11.14
CA GLN A 240 -17.21 -8.17 -11.34
C GLN A 240 -17.57 -8.00 -12.82
N ARG A 241 -16.64 -8.30 -13.73
CA ARG A 241 -16.98 -8.37 -15.15
C ARG A 241 -18.14 -9.35 -15.31
N LYS A 242 -19.30 -8.81 -15.73
CA LYS A 242 -20.37 -9.68 -16.21
C LYS A 242 -19.78 -10.55 -17.31
N PRO A 243 -20.03 -11.86 -17.31
CA PRO A 243 -19.63 -12.68 -18.44
C PRO A 243 -20.17 -11.98 -19.70
N ASP A 244 -19.29 -11.74 -20.67
CA ASP A 244 -19.78 -11.43 -22.01
C ASP A 244 -20.82 -12.49 -22.31
N SER A 245 -21.95 -12.09 -22.87
CA SER A 245 -23.15 -12.93 -23.09
C SER A 245 -22.92 -14.04 -24.12
N GLU A 246 -21.68 -14.46 -24.33
CA GLU A 246 -21.38 -15.73 -24.97
C GLU A 246 -21.95 -16.81 -24.06
N SER A 247 -23.12 -17.30 -24.46
CA SER A 247 -23.79 -18.44 -23.86
C SER A 247 -22.78 -19.56 -23.64
N ILE A 248 -22.70 -20.04 -22.40
CA ILE A 248 -21.92 -21.25 -22.11
C ILE A 248 -22.37 -22.32 -23.12
N ARG A 249 -21.50 -22.67 -24.05
CA ARG A 249 -21.82 -23.68 -25.05
C ARG A 249 -21.82 -25.03 -24.35
N ILE A 250 -23.00 -25.63 -24.22
CA ILE A 250 -23.14 -27.01 -23.77
C ILE A 250 -22.63 -27.91 -24.90
N ILE A 251 -21.62 -28.74 -24.61
CA ILE A 251 -21.03 -29.68 -25.54
C ILE A 251 -21.77 -31.00 -25.47
N HIS A 252 -22.18 -31.40 -24.27
CA HIS A 252 -22.89 -32.63 -24.00
C HIS A 252 -23.74 -32.47 -22.74
N GLU A 253 -24.94 -33.04 -22.75
CA GLU A 253 -25.84 -33.12 -21.60
C GLU A 253 -26.63 -34.43 -21.68
N ASP A 254 -26.60 -35.18 -20.61
CA ASP A 254 -27.45 -36.33 -20.37
C ASP A 254 -27.96 -36.33 -18.90
N ASP A 255 -28.63 -37.41 -18.50
CA ASP A 255 -29.24 -37.51 -17.17
C ASP A 255 -28.23 -37.49 -16.00
N ALA A 256 -26.94 -37.67 -16.27
CA ALA A 256 -25.88 -37.80 -15.27
C ALA A 256 -24.74 -36.79 -15.44
N ILE A 257 -24.49 -36.27 -16.64
CA ILE A 257 -23.30 -35.46 -16.95
C ILE A 257 -23.67 -34.26 -17.81
N LEU A 258 -23.20 -33.05 -17.38
CA LEU A 258 -23.23 -31.86 -18.21
C LEU A 258 -21.80 -31.41 -18.50
N VAL A 259 -21.44 -31.38 -19.79
CA VAL A 259 -20.17 -30.91 -20.28
C VAL A 259 -20.36 -29.55 -20.96
N ALA A 260 -19.79 -28.51 -20.39
CA ALA A 260 -19.88 -27.16 -20.91
C ALA A 260 -18.51 -26.64 -21.35
N ASN A 261 -18.46 -25.93 -22.47
CA ASN A 261 -17.26 -25.20 -22.88
C ASN A 261 -17.18 -23.92 -22.00
N LYS A 262 -16.27 -23.95 -21.05
CA LYS A 262 -15.97 -22.76 -20.25
C LYS A 262 -15.17 -21.78 -21.12
N PRO A 263 -15.68 -20.54 -21.38
CA PRO A 263 -14.89 -19.52 -22.03
C PRO A 263 -13.57 -19.34 -21.28
N ASP A 264 -12.47 -19.25 -22.03
CA ASP A 264 -11.10 -19.34 -21.52
C ASP A 264 -10.79 -18.17 -20.58
N ARG A 265 -11.18 -18.31 -19.32
CA ARG A 265 -10.71 -17.48 -18.22
C ARG A 265 -9.78 -18.35 -17.40
N LYS A 266 -8.48 -18.14 -17.59
CA LYS A 266 -7.50 -18.72 -16.68
C LYS A 266 -7.92 -18.40 -15.24
N SER A 267 -8.31 -19.45 -14.50
CA SER A 267 -8.42 -19.36 -13.04
C SER A 267 -7.03 -19.03 -12.53
N VAL A 268 -6.78 -17.79 -12.17
CA VAL A 268 -5.59 -17.44 -11.41
C VAL A 268 -5.92 -17.87 -9.98
N VAL A 269 -5.42 -19.03 -9.60
CA VAL A 269 -5.38 -19.52 -8.21
C VAL A 269 -4.34 -18.73 -7.47
#